data_14dff33a87dbb74f3482ac8ba6aef3ff
#
_entry.id   14dff33a87dbb74f3482ac8ba6aef3ff
#
_cell.length_a   1.000
_cell.length_b   1.000
_cell.length_c   1.000
_cell.angle_alpha   90.00
_cell.angle_beta   90.00
_cell.angle_gamma   90.00
#
_symmetry.space_group_name_H-M   'P 1'
#
loop_
_entity.id
_entity.type
_entity.pdbx_description
1 polymer ?
#
loop_
_entity_poly.entity_id
_entity_poly.type
_entity_poly.pdbx_seq_one_letter_code
_entity_poly.pdbx_strand_id
1 'polypeptide(L)'
;NNSYNFYEVISEAERYFEGTDKLKKGSGWKHFQRWAHENEPKFYPSGKRDSIDPYFVRKEYINFLSNNHKSLNINNSWNELGPYYIEEVTGHYAVGLGRVETFYIDPLNDDRIFLGSRSGGFWKTNNGGETWTNSTDFLIASGVNTIAVSPFDPQRILINVKNSHNDTTHGIYESVDGGNTWNITNFNPDNLGWGGLGTNNRIHKIMY
;
A
#
# COMPACT_ATOMS: atom_id res chain seq x y z
N ASN A 1 -33.43 -4.23 9.09
CA ASN A 1 -32.24 -4.29 8.22
C ASN A 1 -32.69 -4.47 6.79
N ASN A 2 -33.01 -3.37 6.11
CA ASN A 2 -33.18 -3.38 4.67
C ASN A 2 -31.79 -3.40 4.05
N SER A 3 -31.30 -4.56 3.64
CA SER A 3 -30.13 -4.67 2.81
C SER A 3 -30.53 -4.29 1.39
N TYR A 4 -30.36 -3.01 1.04
CA TYR A 4 -30.55 -2.56 -0.34
C TYR A 4 -29.55 -3.27 -1.25
N ASN A 5 -30.03 -3.68 -2.43
CA ASN A 5 -29.16 -4.16 -3.49
C ASN A 5 -28.40 -2.97 -4.08
N PHE A 6 -27.12 -3.14 -4.36
CA PHE A 6 -26.28 -2.08 -4.90
C PHE A 6 -26.85 -1.47 -6.18
N TYR A 7 -27.32 -2.30 -7.10
CA TYR A 7 -27.88 -1.84 -8.37
C TYR A 7 -29.22 -1.11 -8.22
N GLU A 8 -29.98 -1.43 -7.17
CA GLU A 8 -31.18 -0.65 -6.82
C GLU A 8 -30.80 0.76 -6.35
N VAL A 9 -29.75 0.87 -5.53
CA VAL A 9 -29.22 2.18 -5.09
C VAL A 9 -28.71 2.99 -6.28
N ILE A 10 -28.02 2.35 -7.24
CA ILE A 10 -27.57 3.02 -8.48
C ILE A 10 -28.78 3.57 -9.25
N SER A 11 -29.77 2.73 -9.51
CA SER A 11 -30.98 3.13 -10.28
C SER A 11 -31.76 4.27 -9.61
N GLU A 12 -31.90 4.23 -8.29
CA GLU A 12 -32.56 5.29 -7.53
C GLU A 12 -31.79 6.61 -7.59
N ALA A 13 -30.46 6.54 -7.46
CA ALA A 13 -29.61 7.72 -7.54
C ALA A 13 -29.62 8.32 -8.97
N GLU A 14 -29.58 7.50 -10.00
CA GLU A 14 -29.68 7.95 -11.39
C GLU A 14 -30.99 8.70 -11.64
N ARG A 15 -32.13 8.16 -11.13
CA ARG A 15 -33.41 8.81 -11.18
C ARG A 15 -33.44 10.14 -10.43
N TYR A 16 -32.83 10.19 -9.25
CA TYR A 16 -32.70 11.43 -8.48
C TYR A 16 -31.93 12.52 -9.25
N PHE A 17 -30.89 12.12 -9.98
CA PHE A 17 -30.06 13.05 -10.74
C PHE A 17 -30.56 13.36 -12.17
N GLU A 18 -31.66 12.75 -12.65
CA GLU A 18 -32.19 13.01 -14.01
C GLU A 18 -32.55 14.47 -14.24
N GLY A 19 -33.09 15.15 -13.23
CA GLY A 19 -33.47 16.57 -13.31
C GLY A 19 -32.36 17.54 -12.85
N THR A 20 -31.17 17.07 -12.56
CA THR A 20 -30.11 17.86 -11.97
C THR A 20 -29.02 18.20 -13.01
N ASP A 21 -28.52 19.43 -13.00
CA ASP A 21 -27.29 19.76 -13.75
C ASP A 21 -26.10 19.02 -13.13
N LYS A 22 -25.76 17.89 -13.73
CA LYS A 22 -24.70 16.98 -13.28
C LYS A 22 -23.31 17.62 -13.30
N LEU A 23 -23.10 18.66 -14.10
CA LEU A 23 -21.81 19.36 -14.24
C LEU A 23 -21.67 20.50 -13.22
N LYS A 24 -22.76 20.95 -12.62
CA LYS A 24 -22.75 22.02 -11.62
C LYS A 24 -21.90 21.63 -10.42
N LYS A 25 -21.04 22.54 -9.98
CA LYS A 25 -20.26 22.39 -8.75
C LYS A 25 -21.22 22.22 -7.55
N GLY A 26 -21.01 21.16 -6.78
CA GLY A 26 -21.84 20.83 -5.61
C GLY A 26 -23.10 20.03 -5.94
N SER A 27 -23.34 19.60 -7.18
CA SER A 27 -24.48 18.74 -7.54
C SER A 27 -24.48 17.40 -6.82
N GLY A 28 -23.33 16.92 -6.33
CA GLY A 28 -23.17 15.59 -5.74
C GLY A 28 -22.92 14.47 -6.77
N TRP A 29 -23.22 14.70 -8.05
CA TRP A 29 -23.11 13.68 -9.10
C TRP A 29 -21.73 13.04 -9.21
N LYS A 30 -20.65 13.85 -9.22
CA LYS A 30 -19.28 13.34 -9.31
C LYS A 30 -18.88 12.49 -8.11
N HIS A 31 -19.36 12.84 -6.92
CA HIS A 31 -19.09 12.05 -5.70
C HIS A 31 -19.83 10.72 -5.74
N PHE A 32 -21.09 10.75 -6.19
CA PHE A 32 -21.87 9.53 -6.39
C PHE A 32 -21.19 8.60 -7.40
N GLN A 33 -20.77 9.10 -8.56
CA GLN A 33 -20.11 8.29 -9.59
C GLN A 33 -18.80 7.65 -9.11
N ARG A 34 -18.01 8.39 -8.35
CA ARG A 34 -16.79 7.83 -7.74
C ARG A 34 -17.11 6.73 -6.74
N TRP A 35 -18.10 6.97 -5.89
CA TRP A 35 -18.56 5.97 -4.94
C TRP A 35 -19.09 4.72 -5.65
N ALA A 36 -19.87 4.88 -6.69
CA ALA A 36 -20.43 3.78 -7.48
C ALA A 36 -19.32 2.94 -8.10
N HIS A 37 -18.39 3.59 -8.81
CA HIS A 37 -17.25 2.93 -9.46
C HIS A 37 -16.36 2.19 -8.47
N GLU A 38 -16.04 2.78 -7.32
CA GLU A 38 -15.21 2.17 -6.30
C GLU A 38 -15.88 0.95 -5.64
N ASN A 39 -17.21 0.97 -5.54
CA ASN A 39 -17.92 -0.08 -4.82
C ASN A 39 -18.47 -1.17 -5.72
N GLU A 40 -18.72 -0.93 -6.99
CA GLU A 40 -19.30 -1.91 -7.90
C GLU A 40 -18.58 -3.27 -7.87
N PRO A 41 -17.23 -3.36 -7.89
CA PRO A 41 -16.53 -4.65 -7.83
C PRO A 41 -16.79 -5.42 -6.53
N LYS A 42 -17.17 -4.73 -5.45
CA LYS A 42 -17.46 -5.33 -4.14
C LYS A 42 -18.84 -5.96 -4.07
N PHE A 43 -19.71 -5.66 -5.03
CA PHE A 43 -21.12 -6.09 -5.08
C PHE A 43 -21.44 -6.92 -6.31
N TYR A 44 -20.54 -6.96 -7.29
CA TYR A 44 -20.74 -7.71 -8.53
C TYR A 44 -20.68 -9.23 -8.29
N PRO A 45 -21.51 -10.07 -8.96
CA PRO A 45 -22.59 -9.67 -9.87
C PRO A 45 -23.95 -9.49 -9.18
N SER A 46 -24.11 -9.95 -7.95
CA SER A 46 -25.40 -10.09 -7.27
C SER A 46 -26.00 -8.77 -6.76
N GLY A 47 -25.20 -7.72 -6.65
CA GLY A 47 -25.56 -6.50 -5.97
C GLY A 47 -25.60 -6.61 -4.44
N LYS A 48 -25.19 -7.75 -3.87
CA LYS A 48 -25.17 -8.01 -2.43
C LYS A 48 -23.73 -8.18 -1.92
N ARG A 49 -23.42 -7.48 -0.83
CA ARG A 49 -22.11 -7.56 -0.21
C ARG A 49 -21.90 -8.84 0.63
N ASP A 50 -22.98 -9.45 1.06
CA ASP A 50 -22.94 -10.54 2.04
C ASP A 50 -22.28 -11.85 1.53
N SER A 51 -22.11 -11.98 0.21
CA SER A 51 -21.49 -13.13 -0.43
C SER A 51 -20.02 -12.95 -0.76
N ILE A 52 -19.48 -11.75 -0.61
CA ILE A 52 -18.10 -11.43 -1.01
C ILE A 52 -17.26 -11.25 0.25
N ASP A 53 -16.36 -12.18 0.49
CA ASP A 53 -15.32 -12.02 1.48
C ASP A 53 -14.35 -10.92 0.99
N PRO A 54 -14.27 -9.75 1.66
CA PRO A 54 -13.37 -8.67 1.23
C PRO A 54 -11.89 -9.09 1.26
N TYR A 55 -11.58 -10.19 1.91
CA TYR A 55 -10.24 -10.74 2.02
C TYR A 55 -10.02 -11.95 1.11
N PHE A 56 -10.96 -12.30 0.25
CA PHE A 56 -10.88 -13.47 -0.63
C PHE A 56 -9.60 -13.47 -1.46
N VAL A 57 -9.33 -12.38 -2.18
CA VAL A 57 -8.14 -12.27 -3.04
C VAL A 57 -6.85 -12.44 -2.22
N ARG A 58 -6.80 -11.85 -1.03
CA ARG A 58 -5.68 -11.99 -0.11
C ARG A 58 -5.49 -13.43 0.35
N LYS A 59 -6.57 -14.10 0.75
CA LYS A 59 -6.53 -15.50 1.17
C LYS A 59 -6.02 -16.40 0.05
N GLU A 60 -6.53 -16.20 -1.15
CA GLU A 60 -6.07 -16.93 -2.33
C GLU A 60 -4.59 -16.68 -2.64
N TYR A 61 -4.12 -15.44 -2.50
CA TYR A 61 -2.71 -15.12 -2.68
C TYR A 61 -1.83 -15.79 -1.62
N ILE A 62 -2.24 -15.79 -0.35
CA ILE A 62 -1.51 -16.48 0.73
C ILE A 62 -1.49 -17.98 0.48
N ASN A 63 -2.63 -18.57 0.08
CA ASN A 63 -2.71 -19.98 -0.28
C ASN A 63 -1.79 -20.31 -1.45
N PHE A 64 -1.76 -19.44 -2.47
CA PHE A 64 -0.86 -19.58 -3.62
C PHE A 64 0.60 -19.57 -3.16
N LEU A 65 1.02 -18.61 -2.35
CA LEU A 65 2.38 -18.52 -1.82
C LEU A 65 2.73 -19.77 -0.97
N SER A 66 1.82 -20.22 -0.13
CA SER A 66 2.03 -21.38 0.75
C SER A 66 2.19 -22.68 -0.04
N ASN A 67 1.50 -22.81 -1.17
CA ASN A 67 1.52 -24.02 -2.00
C ASN A 67 2.62 -23.98 -3.06
N ASN A 68 3.18 -22.83 -3.37
CA ASN A 68 4.17 -22.64 -4.43
C ASN A 68 5.53 -22.19 -3.85
N HIS A 69 6.04 -22.89 -2.85
CA HIS A 69 7.38 -22.66 -2.29
C HIS A 69 8.54 -22.90 -3.27
N LYS A 70 8.27 -23.42 -4.45
CA LYS A 70 9.29 -23.47 -5.50
C LYS A 70 9.33 -22.13 -6.19
N SER A 71 10.49 -21.51 -6.13
CA SER A 71 10.85 -20.30 -6.86
C SER A 71 10.07 -20.24 -8.18
N LEU A 72 9.18 -19.29 -8.26
CA LEU A 72 8.65 -18.86 -9.53
C LEU A 72 9.85 -18.28 -10.28
N ASN A 73 10.60 -19.13 -10.98
CA ASN A 73 11.42 -18.70 -12.10
C ASN A 73 10.44 -18.22 -13.19
N ILE A 74 9.73 -17.15 -12.87
CA ILE A 74 9.08 -16.35 -13.88
C ILE A 74 10.28 -15.70 -14.58
N ASN A 75 10.60 -16.17 -15.76
CA ASN A 75 11.38 -15.41 -16.72
C ASN A 75 10.53 -14.17 -17.02
N ASN A 76 10.62 -13.19 -16.12
CA ASN A 76 9.89 -11.96 -16.25
C ASN A 76 10.56 -11.12 -17.32
N SER A 77 10.10 -11.28 -18.55
CA SER A 77 10.36 -10.32 -19.63
C SER A 77 9.49 -9.06 -19.48
N TRP A 78 9.10 -8.72 -18.25
CA TRP A 78 8.42 -7.49 -17.97
C TRP A 78 9.43 -6.34 -18.02
N ASN A 79 9.22 -5.43 -18.97
CA ASN A 79 9.93 -4.17 -19.02
C ASN A 79 9.02 -3.07 -18.51
N GLU A 80 9.57 -2.14 -17.78
CA GLU A 80 8.85 -0.95 -17.35
C GLU A 80 8.46 -0.13 -18.58
N LEU A 81 7.18 0.18 -18.70
CA LEU A 81 6.65 1.03 -19.79
C LEU A 81 6.52 2.49 -19.37
N GLY A 82 6.78 2.80 -18.09
CA GLY A 82 6.52 4.11 -17.52
C GLY A 82 5.02 4.32 -17.23
N PRO A 83 4.59 5.57 -17.07
CA PRO A 83 5.38 6.80 -17.19
C PRO A 83 6.41 6.94 -16.06
N TYR A 84 7.54 7.59 -16.37
CA TYR A 84 8.62 7.83 -15.41
C TYR A 84 8.56 9.24 -14.80
N TYR A 85 7.87 10.15 -15.46
CA TYR A 85 7.63 11.52 -15.01
C TYR A 85 6.40 12.10 -15.70
N ILE A 86 5.92 13.24 -15.21
CA ILE A 86 4.82 14.00 -15.81
C ILE A 86 5.42 15.29 -16.40
N GLU A 87 5.30 15.47 -17.71
CA GLU A 87 5.91 16.63 -18.41
C GLU A 87 5.25 17.96 -18.05
N GLU A 88 3.92 17.96 -17.94
CA GLU A 88 3.15 19.16 -17.65
C GLU A 88 2.49 19.05 -16.26
N VAL A 89 3.11 19.65 -15.26
CA VAL A 89 2.55 19.76 -13.92
C VAL A 89 2.17 21.18 -13.59
N THR A 90 1.06 21.36 -12.91
CA THR A 90 0.66 22.68 -12.42
C THR A 90 1.52 23.11 -11.25
N GLY A 91 1.98 24.32 -11.34
CA GLY A 91 2.84 25.19 -10.56
C GLY A 91 3.48 24.77 -9.23
N HIS A 92 2.92 23.86 -8.46
CA HIS A 92 3.46 23.48 -7.14
C HIS A 92 3.64 21.96 -6.96
N TYR A 93 3.47 21.20 -8.04
CA TYR A 93 3.73 19.76 -8.04
C TYR A 93 5.10 19.47 -8.66
N ALA A 94 5.77 18.43 -8.15
CA ALA A 94 6.97 17.89 -8.75
C ALA A 94 6.62 16.94 -9.91
N VAL A 95 7.51 16.82 -10.87
CA VAL A 95 7.37 15.91 -12.03
C VAL A 95 7.42 14.43 -11.67
N GLY A 96 7.84 14.07 -10.46
CA GLY A 96 7.95 12.71 -9.99
C GLY A 96 6.60 12.04 -9.77
N LEU A 97 6.54 10.73 -10.00
CA LEU A 97 5.34 9.91 -9.88
C LEU A 97 5.16 9.26 -8.51
N GLY A 98 6.20 9.29 -7.68
CA GLY A 98 6.20 8.66 -6.36
C GLY A 98 6.31 9.66 -5.22
N ARG A 99 5.93 9.21 -4.03
CA ARG A 99 6.10 9.98 -2.80
C ARG A 99 7.07 9.28 -1.87
N VAL A 100 8.18 9.93 -1.58
CA VAL A 100 9.09 9.53 -0.52
C VAL A 100 8.57 10.07 0.82
N GLU A 101 8.36 9.18 1.79
CA GLU A 101 7.92 9.54 3.15
C GLU A 101 9.10 9.63 4.12
N THR A 102 10.12 8.82 3.89
CA THR A 102 11.30 8.75 4.76
C THR A 102 12.52 8.33 3.95
N PHE A 103 13.68 8.76 4.40
CA PHE A 103 14.95 8.30 3.85
C PHE A 103 15.99 8.18 4.96
N TYR A 104 17.00 7.39 4.70
CA TYR A 104 18.19 7.21 5.52
C TYR A 104 19.40 7.17 4.61
N ILE A 105 20.44 7.94 4.93
CA ILE A 105 21.75 7.89 4.30
C ILE A 105 22.71 7.34 5.35
N ASP A 106 23.48 6.33 4.98
CA ASP A 106 24.45 5.75 5.89
C ASP A 106 25.58 6.75 6.19
N PRO A 107 25.78 7.12 7.45
CA PRO A 107 26.80 8.10 7.81
C PRO A 107 28.24 7.63 7.55
N LEU A 108 28.45 6.34 7.28
CA LEU A 108 29.77 5.75 6.99
C LEU A 108 29.94 5.41 5.50
N ASN A 109 28.89 5.48 4.71
CA ASN A 109 28.92 5.19 3.28
C ASN A 109 27.76 5.89 2.56
N ASP A 110 28.02 7.05 1.99
CA ASP A 110 27.04 7.90 1.30
C ASP A 110 26.37 7.22 0.09
N ASP A 111 27.02 6.19 -0.48
CA ASP A 111 26.45 5.40 -1.57
C ASP A 111 25.28 4.50 -1.11
N ARG A 112 25.21 4.22 0.20
CA ARG A 112 24.15 3.42 0.76
C ARG A 112 23.01 4.28 1.26
N ILE A 113 21.89 4.25 0.53
CA ILE A 113 20.69 5.04 0.83
C ILE A 113 19.48 4.12 0.88
N PHE A 114 18.62 4.35 1.85
CA PHE A 114 17.32 3.68 1.98
C PHE A 114 16.20 4.70 1.84
N LEU A 115 15.14 4.32 1.12
CA LEU A 115 13.93 5.12 0.96
C LEU A 115 12.71 4.33 1.39
N GLY A 116 11.78 5.00 2.06
CA GLY A 116 10.44 4.52 2.31
C GLY A 116 9.42 5.31 1.51
N SER A 117 8.63 4.62 0.72
CA SER A 117 7.54 5.20 -0.05
C SER A 117 6.19 4.87 0.57
N ARG A 118 5.26 5.82 0.54
CA ARG A 118 3.92 5.69 1.13
C ARG A 118 3.13 4.49 0.60
N SER A 119 3.34 4.13 -0.65
CA SER A 119 2.64 3.02 -1.32
C SER A 119 3.57 2.10 -2.12
N GLY A 120 4.84 2.46 -2.23
CA GLY A 120 5.84 1.75 -3.03
C GLY A 120 6.87 0.97 -2.22
N GLY A 121 6.68 0.82 -0.92
CA GLY A 121 7.52 -0.03 -0.08
C GLY A 121 8.89 0.57 0.27
N PHE A 122 9.82 -0.33 0.59
CA PHE A 122 11.20 -0.02 0.93
C PHE A 122 12.10 -0.19 -0.29
N TRP A 123 12.92 0.83 -0.53
CA TRP A 123 13.88 0.87 -1.62
C TRP A 123 15.28 1.11 -1.10
N LYS A 124 16.24 0.48 -1.71
CA LYS A 124 17.65 0.67 -1.36
C LYS A 124 18.53 0.83 -2.59
N THR A 125 19.60 1.61 -2.41
CA THR A 125 20.74 1.71 -3.32
C THR A 125 22.03 1.48 -2.55
N ASN A 126 23.05 1.01 -3.24
CA ASN A 126 24.44 0.90 -2.74
C ASN A 126 25.42 1.62 -3.67
N ASN A 127 24.93 2.44 -4.59
CA ASN A 127 25.74 3.17 -5.58
C ASN A 127 25.23 4.62 -5.74
N GLY A 128 24.90 5.26 -4.64
CA GLY A 128 24.54 6.68 -4.63
C GLY A 128 23.25 7.01 -5.37
N GLY A 129 22.39 6.02 -5.62
CA GLY A 129 21.11 6.24 -6.31
C GLY A 129 21.13 5.97 -7.80
N GLU A 130 22.24 5.47 -8.37
CA GLU A 130 22.28 5.08 -9.79
C GLU A 130 21.33 3.91 -10.09
N THR A 131 21.25 2.94 -9.16
CA THR A 131 20.29 1.84 -9.26
C THR A 131 19.57 1.63 -7.93
N TRP A 132 18.31 1.22 -8.01
CA TRP A 132 17.46 0.99 -6.85
C TRP A 132 16.87 -0.41 -6.90
N THR A 133 16.77 -1.05 -5.75
CA THR A 133 16.11 -2.33 -5.58
C THR A 133 15.00 -2.23 -4.53
N ASN A 134 13.84 -2.84 -4.80
CA ASN A 134 12.76 -3.01 -3.84
C ASN A 134 12.83 -4.41 -3.24
N SER A 135 12.64 -4.50 -1.93
CA SER A 135 12.64 -5.79 -1.22
C SER A 135 11.35 -6.06 -0.46
N THR A 136 10.31 -5.26 -0.69
CA THR A 136 9.02 -5.36 0.02
C THR A 136 7.84 -5.65 -0.89
N ASP A 137 8.03 -5.84 -2.19
CA ASP A 137 6.95 -6.07 -3.14
C ASP A 137 6.12 -7.34 -2.87
N PHE A 138 6.69 -8.31 -2.18
CA PHE A 138 5.99 -9.52 -1.76
C PHE A 138 5.31 -9.40 -0.39
N LEU A 139 5.49 -8.29 0.31
CA LEU A 139 4.71 -8.01 1.51
C LEU A 139 3.30 -7.54 1.10
N ILE A 140 2.29 -8.07 1.77
CA ILE A 140 0.89 -7.73 1.48
C ILE A 140 0.60 -6.26 1.77
N ALA A 141 1.26 -5.70 2.77
CA ALA A 141 1.23 -4.27 3.07
C ALA A 141 2.40 -3.57 2.36
N SER A 142 2.17 -2.40 1.78
CA SER A 142 3.09 -1.79 0.84
C SER A 142 3.63 -0.41 1.25
N GLY A 143 3.14 0.21 2.31
CA GLY A 143 3.59 1.55 2.68
C GLY A 143 4.70 1.53 3.73
N VAL A 144 5.82 2.22 3.49
CA VAL A 144 6.90 2.41 4.48
C VAL A 144 7.03 3.90 4.77
N ASN A 145 6.71 4.29 6.01
CA ASN A 145 6.72 5.69 6.43
C ASN A 145 7.82 6.02 7.44
N THR A 146 8.54 5.03 7.95
CA THR A 146 9.69 5.25 8.83
C THR A 146 10.69 4.11 8.70
N ILE A 147 11.96 4.45 8.75
CA ILE A 147 13.12 3.56 8.69
C ILE A 147 14.01 3.89 9.90
N ALA A 148 14.44 2.88 10.61
CA ALA A 148 15.46 3.00 11.63
C ALA A 148 16.55 1.95 11.39
N VAL A 149 17.79 2.40 11.26
CA VAL A 149 18.98 1.55 11.10
C VAL A 149 19.73 1.50 12.40
N SER A 150 20.12 0.32 12.84
CA SER A 150 20.90 0.17 14.07
C SER A 150 22.27 0.86 13.93
N PRO A 151 22.66 1.70 14.89
CA PRO A 151 23.96 2.34 14.86
C PRO A 151 25.12 1.36 15.15
N PHE A 152 24.82 0.17 15.66
CA PHE A 152 25.80 -0.85 16.04
C PHE A 152 25.94 -1.94 14.97
N ASP A 153 24.88 -2.16 14.19
CA ASP A 153 24.83 -3.17 13.13
C ASP A 153 23.98 -2.65 11.97
N PRO A 154 24.59 -2.09 10.93
CA PRO A 154 23.86 -1.50 9.80
C PRO A 154 23.14 -2.54 8.92
N GLN A 155 23.31 -3.84 9.18
CA GLN A 155 22.48 -4.88 8.57
C GLN A 155 21.11 -4.99 9.24
N ARG A 156 21.00 -4.50 10.48
CA ARG A 156 19.74 -4.52 11.24
C ARG A 156 18.94 -3.26 11.00
N ILE A 157 17.79 -3.42 10.36
CA ILE A 157 16.91 -2.33 9.95
C ILE A 157 15.50 -2.64 10.45
N LEU A 158 14.84 -1.63 10.98
CA LEU A 158 13.41 -1.66 11.30
C LEU A 158 12.66 -0.74 10.35
N ILE A 159 11.54 -1.22 9.84
CA ILE A 159 10.60 -0.40 9.07
C ILE A 159 9.19 -0.53 9.65
N ASN A 160 8.42 0.54 9.59
CA ASN A 160 6.99 0.43 9.81
C ASN A 160 6.30 0.22 8.46
N VAL A 161 5.63 -0.91 8.33
CA VAL A 161 4.84 -1.24 7.14
C VAL A 161 3.39 -0.91 7.42
N LYS A 162 2.83 -0.08 6.55
CA LYS A 162 1.48 0.43 6.67
C LYS A 162 0.68 0.12 5.43
N ASN A 163 -0.55 -0.32 5.62
CA ASN A 163 -1.51 -0.48 4.57
C ASN A 163 -2.67 0.52 4.74
N SER A 164 -3.34 0.89 3.69
CA SER A 164 -4.56 1.68 3.72
C SER A 164 -5.78 0.89 4.22
N HIS A 165 -5.69 -0.43 4.22
CA HIS A 165 -6.72 -1.34 4.72
C HIS A 165 -6.38 -1.82 6.12
N ASN A 166 -7.40 -2.10 6.90
CA ASN A 166 -7.28 -2.70 8.23
C ASN A 166 -6.89 -4.17 8.09
N ASP A 167 -5.61 -4.44 8.13
CA ASP A 167 -5.04 -5.75 7.91
C ASP A 167 -4.02 -6.10 8.99
N THR A 168 -3.91 -7.37 9.33
CA THR A 168 -2.96 -7.92 10.28
C THR A 168 -1.50 -7.88 9.80
N THR A 169 -1.27 -7.53 8.54
CA THR A 169 0.08 -7.36 7.97
C THR A 169 0.70 -5.99 8.27
N HIS A 170 -0.01 -5.10 8.94
CA HIS A 170 0.57 -3.89 9.50
C HIS A 170 1.57 -4.24 10.60
N GLY A 171 2.54 -3.38 10.80
CA GLY A 171 3.40 -3.49 11.97
C GLY A 171 4.83 -3.12 11.67
N ILE A 172 5.70 -3.42 12.62
CA ILE A 172 7.13 -3.24 12.47
C ILE A 172 7.72 -4.52 11.94
N TYR A 173 8.47 -4.38 10.85
CA TYR A 173 9.25 -5.43 10.24
C TYR A 173 10.73 -5.18 10.52
N GLU A 174 11.46 -6.26 10.73
CA GLU A 174 12.89 -6.28 10.94
C GLU A 174 13.58 -6.98 9.77
N SER A 175 14.65 -6.39 9.31
CA SER A 175 15.66 -7.02 8.49
C SER A 175 16.94 -7.17 9.31
N VAL A 176 17.67 -8.27 9.11
CA VAL A 176 18.99 -8.53 9.68
C VAL A 176 20.04 -8.74 8.59
N ASP A 177 19.68 -8.44 7.35
CA ASP A 177 20.51 -8.66 6.16
C ASP A 177 20.58 -7.41 5.25
N GLY A 178 20.52 -6.24 5.85
CA GLY A 178 20.62 -4.96 5.13
C GLY A 178 19.43 -4.67 4.23
N GLY A 179 18.24 -5.11 4.64
CA GLY A 179 17.01 -4.86 3.91
C GLY A 179 16.81 -5.76 2.70
N ASN A 180 17.39 -6.97 2.66
CA ASN A 180 17.09 -7.95 1.61
C ASN A 180 15.85 -8.78 1.94
N THR A 181 15.72 -9.20 3.20
CA THR A 181 14.56 -9.95 3.69
C THR A 181 13.94 -9.29 4.92
N TRP A 182 12.65 -9.54 5.12
CA TRP A 182 11.87 -8.89 6.16
C TRP A 182 11.03 -9.89 6.94
N ASN A 183 11.08 -9.79 8.27
CA ASN A 183 10.26 -10.56 9.19
C ASN A 183 9.41 -9.62 10.03
N ILE A 184 8.13 -9.94 10.17
CA ILE A 184 7.26 -9.18 11.07
C ILE A 184 7.68 -9.41 12.52
N THR A 185 7.81 -8.32 13.27
CA THR A 185 8.11 -8.40 14.70
C THR A 185 6.85 -8.68 15.51
N ASN A 186 7.02 -8.92 16.81
CA ASN A 186 5.88 -9.04 17.72
C ASN A 186 5.09 -7.73 17.89
N PHE A 187 5.61 -6.61 17.41
CA PHE A 187 4.89 -5.33 17.45
C PHE A 187 4.04 -5.17 16.19
N ASN A 188 2.90 -5.83 16.19
CA ASN A 188 1.92 -5.87 15.11
C ASN A 188 0.49 -6.00 15.68
N PRO A 189 -0.57 -5.81 14.86
CA PRO A 189 -1.97 -5.83 15.31
C PRO A 189 -2.44 -7.14 15.95
N ASP A 190 -1.82 -8.26 15.62
CA ASP A 190 -2.17 -9.58 16.20
C ASP A 190 -1.59 -9.77 17.60
N ASN A 191 -0.73 -8.86 18.04
CA ASN A 191 -0.09 -8.94 19.34
C ASN A 191 -0.68 -7.94 20.33
N LEU A 192 -0.85 -8.36 21.58
CA LEU A 192 -1.33 -7.51 22.68
C LEU A 192 -0.46 -6.27 22.93
N GLY A 193 0.83 -6.31 22.58
CA GLY A 193 1.74 -5.16 22.61
C GLY A 193 1.35 -4.01 21.68
N TRP A 194 0.52 -4.25 20.66
CA TRP A 194 -0.05 -3.23 19.79
C TRP A 194 -1.14 -2.38 20.50
N GLY A 195 -1.51 -2.74 21.73
CA GLY A 195 -2.37 -1.94 22.60
C GLY A 195 -3.86 -2.17 22.41
N GLY A 196 -4.29 -3.22 21.74
CA GLY A 196 -5.72 -3.54 21.57
C GLY A 196 -6.53 -2.47 20.82
N LEU A 197 -5.85 -1.48 20.24
CA LEU A 197 -6.48 -0.32 19.58
C LEU A 197 -6.83 -0.57 18.12
N GLY A 198 -6.78 -1.82 17.71
CA GLY A 198 -7.10 -2.21 16.34
C GLY A 198 -6.08 -1.71 15.31
N THR A 199 -6.46 -1.82 14.07
CA THR A 199 -5.62 -1.53 12.91
C THR A 199 -5.42 -0.03 12.63
N ASN A 200 -6.01 0.85 13.43
CA ASN A 200 -5.92 2.30 13.26
C ASN A 200 -4.67 2.93 13.90
N ASN A 201 -3.87 2.15 14.61
CA ASN A 201 -2.63 2.66 15.20
C ASN A 201 -1.67 3.10 14.10
N ARG A 202 -1.15 4.32 14.28
CA ARG A 202 -0.20 4.91 13.35
C ARG A 202 1.13 5.10 14.05
N ILE A 203 2.13 4.39 13.58
CA ILE A 203 3.50 4.64 13.97
C ILE A 203 4.03 5.76 13.07
N HIS A 204 4.43 6.85 13.69
CA HIS A 204 4.94 8.01 12.97
C HIS A 204 6.45 7.97 12.82
N LYS A 205 7.15 7.39 13.79
CA LYS A 205 8.60 7.32 13.81
C LYS A 205 9.09 6.14 14.63
N ILE A 206 10.14 5.47 14.12
CA ILE A 206 10.94 4.50 14.84
C ILE A 206 12.36 5.07 14.96
N MET A 207 13.01 4.83 16.08
CA MET A 207 14.41 5.16 16.32
C MET A 207 15.05 4.01 17.09
N TYR A 208 16.33 3.77 16.84
CA TYR A 208 17.18 2.95 17.70
C TYR A 208 17.66 3.75 18.88
#